data_ea229fe9b0cf02d13b5ae72d2ef79be1
#
_entry.id   ea229fe9b0cf02d13b5ae72d2ef79be1
#
_cell.length_a   1.000
_cell.length_b   1.000
_cell.length_c   1.000
_cell.angle_alpha   90.00
_cell.angle_beta   90.00
_cell.angle_gamma   90.00
#
_symmetry.space_group_name_H-M   'P 1'
#
loop_
_entity.id
_entity.type
_entity.pdbx_description
1 polymer ?
#
loop_
_entity_poly.entity_id
_entity_poly.type
_entity_poly.pdbx_seq_one_letter_code
_entity_poly.pdbx_strand_id
1 'polypeptide(L)'
;MPRREELSPGAEWIQFQVDDSDWDAAEPHLLTSLFAQLVLIRGFEEYVLELANAGLVNGPAHSSIGQEGGAVGSVLALQPGDEVNGSHRGHHQFLAKALQHEIGRAHV
;
A
#
# COMPACT_ATOMS: atom_id res chain seq x y z
N MET A 1 7.97 -7.93 -41.41
CA MET A 1 7.89 -6.80 -40.44
C MET A 1 6.74 -7.04 -39.50
N PRO A 2 6.97 -6.94 -38.18
CA PRO A 2 5.85 -6.95 -37.26
C PRO A 2 4.91 -5.79 -37.53
N ARG A 3 3.62 -6.03 -37.36
CA ARG A 3 2.59 -5.02 -37.60
C ARG A 3 2.10 -4.50 -36.24
N ARG A 4 2.05 -3.19 -36.09
CA ARG A 4 1.47 -2.54 -34.93
C ARG A 4 -0.05 -2.46 -35.10
N GLU A 5 -0.78 -2.86 -34.09
CA GLU A 5 -2.22 -2.74 -34.03
C GLU A 5 -2.61 -2.05 -32.73
N GLU A 6 -3.44 -1.03 -32.81
CA GLU A 6 -3.99 -0.38 -31.63
C GLU A 6 -5.24 -1.14 -31.20
N LEU A 7 -5.27 -1.49 -29.88
CA LEU A 7 -6.38 -2.21 -29.29
C LEU A 7 -7.29 -1.24 -28.55
N SER A 8 -8.59 -1.39 -28.77
CA SER A 8 -9.58 -0.67 -27.97
C SER A 8 -9.94 -1.54 -26.77
N PRO A 9 -9.77 -1.04 -25.52
CA PRO A 9 -10.15 -1.82 -24.34
C PRO A 9 -11.66 -2.06 -24.32
N GLY A 10 -12.07 -3.25 -23.89
CA GLY A 10 -13.49 -3.61 -23.79
C GLY A 10 -14.18 -2.96 -22.57
N ALA A 11 -13.44 -2.27 -21.72
CA ALA A 11 -13.93 -1.57 -20.56
C ALA A 11 -13.55 -0.10 -20.63
N GLU A 12 -14.36 0.75 -20.02
CA GLU A 12 -14.07 2.17 -19.91
C GLU A 12 -12.93 2.40 -18.94
N TRP A 13 -11.98 3.26 -19.32
CA TRP A 13 -10.88 3.66 -18.44
C TRP A 13 -11.33 4.80 -17.55
N ILE A 14 -11.14 4.64 -16.24
CA ILE A 14 -11.53 5.62 -15.24
C ILE A 14 -10.29 6.04 -14.44
N GLN A 15 -10.10 7.34 -14.28
CA GLN A 15 -9.08 7.89 -13.41
C GLN A 15 -9.74 8.78 -12.36
N PHE A 16 -9.52 8.47 -11.09
CA PHE A 16 -9.93 9.34 -10.00
C PHE A 16 -8.88 10.44 -9.81
N GLN A 17 -9.34 11.66 -9.69
CA GLN A 17 -8.47 12.79 -9.39
C GLN A 17 -8.92 13.45 -8.08
N VAL A 18 -7.95 13.85 -7.28
CA VAL A 18 -8.17 14.50 -6.00
C VAL A 18 -7.77 15.96 -6.12
N ASP A 19 -8.63 16.87 -5.68
CA ASP A 19 -8.37 18.31 -5.66
C ASP A 19 -8.40 18.84 -4.22
N ASP A 20 -8.21 20.17 -4.07
CA ASP A 20 -8.17 20.81 -2.76
C ASP A 20 -9.47 20.63 -1.98
N SER A 21 -10.62 20.59 -2.66
CA SER A 21 -11.91 20.39 -1.98
C SER A 21 -12.03 19.00 -1.36
N ASP A 22 -11.45 17.98 -2.00
CA ASP A 22 -11.41 16.63 -1.46
C ASP A 22 -10.53 16.56 -0.20
N TRP A 23 -9.37 17.24 -0.22
CA TRP A 23 -8.51 17.33 0.95
C TRP A 23 -9.17 18.04 2.11
N ASP A 24 -9.85 19.16 1.83
CA ASP A 24 -10.56 19.93 2.85
C ASP A 24 -11.72 19.16 3.47
N ALA A 25 -12.38 18.31 2.68
CA ALA A 25 -13.49 17.48 3.15
C ALA A 25 -13.03 16.24 3.92
N ALA A 26 -11.76 15.83 3.81
CA ALA A 26 -11.26 14.65 4.46
C ALA A 26 -11.16 14.84 5.98
N GLU A 27 -11.52 13.81 6.73
CA GLU A 27 -11.45 13.83 8.19
C GLU A 27 -9.99 13.84 8.64
N PRO A 28 -9.56 14.81 9.50
CA PRO A 28 -8.14 14.98 9.88
C PRO A 28 -7.51 13.74 10.51
N HIS A 29 -8.25 13.00 11.34
CA HIS A 29 -7.72 11.78 11.96
C HIS A 29 -7.45 10.69 10.93
N LEU A 30 -8.28 10.62 9.89
CA LEU A 30 -8.05 9.70 8.78
C LEU A 30 -6.74 10.03 8.07
N LEU A 31 -6.52 11.29 7.72
CA LEU A 31 -5.31 11.73 7.03
C LEU A 31 -4.06 11.48 7.88
N THR A 32 -4.13 11.77 9.17
CA THR A 32 -3.02 11.53 10.10
C THR A 32 -2.70 10.04 10.21
N SER A 33 -3.73 9.20 10.33
CA SER A 33 -3.56 7.75 10.41
C SER A 33 -2.96 7.17 9.13
N LEU A 34 -3.45 7.61 7.97
CA LEU A 34 -2.90 7.17 6.68
C LEU A 34 -1.43 7.57 6.54
N PHE A 35 -1.10 8.81 6.90
CA PHE A 35 0.28 9.28 6.83
C PHE A 35 1.20 8.50 7.77
N ALA A 36 0.76 8.25 9.00
CA ALA A 36 1.53 7.46 9.97
C ALA A 36 1.81 6.05 9.44
N GLN A 37 0.84 5.40 8.82
CA GLN A 37 1.01 4.09 8.22
C GLN A 37 1.99 4.12 7.04
N LEU A 38 1.92 5.14 6.20
CA LEU A 38 2.86 5.32 5.09
C LEU A 38 4.29 5.45 5.59
N VAL A 39 4.50 6.26 6.62
CA VAL A 39 5.83 6.48 7.22
C VAL A 39 6.36 5.19 7.85
N LEU A 40 5.51 4.47 8.57
CA LEU A 40 5.91 3.22 9.22
C LEU A 40 6.30 2.15 8.19
N ILE A 41 5.50 1.97 7.15
CA ILE A 41 5.77 0.97 6.12
C ILE A 41 7.04 1.33 5.33
N ARG A 42 7.21 2.61 4.97
CA ARG A 42 8.43 3.07 4.30
C ARG A 42 9.66 2.82 5.17
N GLY A 43 9.60 3.16 6.45
CA GLY A 43 10.68 2.94 7.40
C GLY A 43 11.02 1.45 7.55
N PHE A 44 10.02 0.59 7.60
CA PHE A 44 10.21 -0.85 7.63
C PHE A 44 10.97 -1.34 6.39
N GLU A 45 10.52 -0.93 5.21
CA GLU A 45 11.16 -1.35 3.95
C GLU A 45 12.60 -0.87 3.85
N GLU A 46 12.87 0.35 4.25
CA GLU A 46 14.24 0.90 4.29
C GLU A 46 15.12 0.12 5.27
N TYR A 47 14.58 -0.21 6.42
CA TYR A 47 15.33 -0.98 7.43
C TYR A 47 15.63 -2.41 6.95
N VAL A 48 14.68 -3.06 6.29
CA VAL A 48 14.91 -4.38 5.70
C VAL A 48 16.04 -4.34 4.67
N LEU A 49 16.10 -3.30 3.84
CA LEU A 49 17.20 -3.12 2.89
C LEU A 49 18.55 -2.93 3.60
N GLU A 50 18.59 -2.17 4.68
CA GLU A 50 19.81 -2.02 5.49
C GLU A 50 20.27 -3.36 6.06
N LEU A 51 19.34 -4.14 6.61
CA LEU A 51 19.64 -5.47 7.15
C LEU A 51 20.11 -6.43 6.05
N ALA A 52 19.51 -6.38 4.89
CA ALA A 52 19.90 -7.21 3.75
C ALA A 52 21.34 -6.85 3.28
N ASN A 53 21.64 -5.55 3.19
CA ASN A 53 22.97 -5.08 2.82
C ASN A 53 24.04 -5.45 3.86
N ALA A 54 23.65 -5.55 5.13
CA ALA A 54 24.53 -5.99 6.22
C ALA A 54 24.69 -7.52 6.30
N GLY A 55 23.99 -8.27 5.45
CA GLY A 55 24.05 -9.74 5.43
C GLY A 55 23.26 -10.42 6.54
N LEU A 56 22.34 -9.67 7.20
CA LEU A 56 21.54 -10.19 8.32
C LEU A 56 20.20 -10.79 7.89
N VAL A 57 19.83 -10.60 6.62
CA VAL A 57 18.63 -11.21 6.02
C VAL A 57 19.08 -12.32 5.10
N ASN A 58 18.54 -13.52 5.31
CA ASN A 58 18.83 -14.68 4.48
C ASN A 58 17.98 -14.65 3.19
N GLY A 59 18.64 -14.83 2.05
CA GLY A 59 17.98 -14.84 0.75
C GLY A 59 17.75 -13.43 0.20
N PRO A 60 17.15 -13.32 -0.99
CA PRO A 60 16.90 -12.03 -1.62
C PRO A 60 15.76 -11.28 -0.92
N ALA A 61 15.94 -9.98 -0.73
CA ALA A 61 14.91 -9.08 -0.25
C ALA A 61 14.39 -8.25 -1.42
N HIS A 62 13.09 -8.37 -1.71
CA HIS A 62 12.41 -7.59 -2.74
C HIS A 62 11.67 -6.43 -2.09
N SER A 63 12.15 -5.21 -2.32
CA SER A 63 11.57 -4.01 -1.73
C SER A 63 10.24 -3.63 -2.36
N SER A 64 9.32 -3.14 -1.56
CA SER A 64 8.07 -2.51 -2.00
C SER A 64 8.06 -0.99 -1.74
N ILE A 65 9.23 -0.37 -1.60
CA ILE A 65 9.34 1.09 -1.47
C ILE A 65 8.65 1.77 -2.66
N GLY A 66 7.78 2.72 -2.36
CA GLY A 66 6.98 3.43 -3.36
C GLY A 66 5.59 2.85 -3.59
N GLN A 67 5.29 1.67 -3.04
CA GLN A 67 4.00 0.98 -3.19
C GLN A 67 3.12 1.07 -1.95
N GLU A 68 3.60 1.68 -0.89
CA GLU A 68 2.90 1.75 0.39
C GLU A 68 1.56 2.48 0.31
N GLY A 69 1.45 3.50 -0.55
CA GLY A 69 0.19 4.22 -0.74
C GLY A 69 -0.94 3.34 -1.26
N GLY A 70 -0.63 2.50 -2.23
CA GLY A 70 -1.58 1.53 -2.77
C GLY A 70 -2.03 0.51 -1.71
N ALA A 71 -1.09 0.03 -0.90
CA ALA A 71 -1.39 -0.92 0.16
C ALA A 71 -2.28 -0.31 1.24
N VAL A 72 -1.91 0.85 1.77
CA VAL A 72 -2.66 1.51 2.85
C VAL A 72 -4.05 1.89 2.39
N GLY A 73 -4.17 2.49 1.20
CA GLY A 73 -5.46 2.90 0.65
C GLY A 73 -6.39 1.73 0.36
N SER A 74 -5.87 0.65 -0.20
CA SER A 74 -6.65 -0.55 -0.51
C SER A 74 -7.14 -1.25 0.76
N VAL A 75 -6.25 -1.39 1.75
CA VAL A 75 -6.58 -2.06 3.01
C VAL A 75 -7.61 -1.26 3.81
N LEU A 76 -7.59 0.07 3.72
CA LEU A 76 -8.58 0.92 4.38
C LEU A 76 -10.00 0.55 3.98
N ALA A 77 -10.23 0.13 2.75
CA ALA A 77 -11.55 -0.24 2.23
C ALA A 77 -12.01 -1.64 2.63
N LEU A 78 -11.14 -2.45 3.24
CA LEU A 78 -11.48 -3.81 3.61
C LEU A 78 -12.35 -3.88 4.86
N GLN A 79 -13.21 -4.89 4.89
CA GLN A 79 -14.03 -5.23 6.04
C GLN A 79 -13.33 -6.29 6.89
N PRO A 80 -13.68 -6.42 8.18
CA PRO A 80 -13.20 -7.54 8.99
C PRO A 80 -13.51 -8.88 8.32
N GLY A 81 -12.50 -9.74 8.23
CA GLY A 81 -12.61 -11.04 7.55
C GLY A 81 -12.21 -11.04 6.10
N ASP A 82 -12.04 -9.89 5.47
CA ASP A 82 -11.51 -9.81 4.12
C ASP A 82 -10.04 -10.23 4.09
N GLU A 83 -9.66 -10.87 2.99
CA GLU A 83 -8.31 -11.38 2.80
C GLU A 83 -7.56 -10.58 1.74
N VAL A 84 -6.24 -10.52 1.88
CA VAL A 84 -5.35 -9.86 0.93
C VAL A 84 -4.42 -10.89 0.32
N ASN A 85 -4.27 -10.83 -1.00
CA ASN A 85 -3.32 -11.63 -1.76
C ASN A 85 -2.30 -10.70 -2.39
N GLY A 86 -1.04 -11.06 -2.32
CA GLY A 86 0.06 -10.24 -2.83
C GLY A 86 1.13 -11.07 -3.53
N SER A 87 2.03 -10.37 -4.20
CA SER A 87 3.21 -10.95 -4.83
C SER A 87 4.34 -11.16 -3.79
N HIS A 88 5.52 -11.53 -4.27
CA HIS A 88 6.73 -11.63 -3.45
C HIS A 88 7.19 -10.28 -2.85
N ARG A 89 6.60 -9.15 -3.29
CA ARG A 89 6.79 -7.82 -2.72
C ARG A 89 5.61 -7.44 -1.81
N GLY A 90 5.16 -8.37 -0.98
CA GLY A 90 3.94 -8.23 -0.19
C GLY A 90 4.09 -7.63 1.20
N HIS A 91 5.28 -7.18 1.61
CA HIS A 91 5.53 -6.65 2.95
C HIS A 91 4.59 -5.49 3.30
N HIS A 92 4.42 -4.56 2.37
CA HIS A 92 3.58 -3.38 2.56
C HIS A 92 2.11 -3.74 2.79
N GLN A 93 1.60 -4.72 2.06
CA GLN A 93 0.22 -5.21 2.21
C GLN A 93 0.03 -5.92 3.54
N PHE A 94 1.00 -6.76 3.93
CA PHE A 94 0.97 -7.45 5.21
C PHE A 94 0.96 -6.47 6.37
N LEU A 95 1.85 -5.47 6.34
CA LEU A 95 1.94 -4.46 7.38
C LEU A 95 0.67 -3.62 7.46
N ALA A 96 0.13 -3.19 6.33
CA ALA A 96 -1.10 -2.42 6.30
C ALA A 96 -2.27 -3.21 6.90
N LYS A 97 -2.36 -4.50 6.57
CA LYS A 97 -3.41 -5.38 7.10
C LYS A 97 -3.25 -5.60 8.60
N ALA A 98 -2.02 -5.81 9.07
CA ALA A 98 -1.73 -5.98 10.50
C ALA A 98 -2.03 -4.71 11.29
N LEU A 99 -1.67 -3.54 10.76
CA LEU A 99 -1.97 -2.25 11.39
C LEU A 99 -3.46 -2.00 11.47
N GLN A 100 -4.22 -2.32 10.42
CA GLN A 100 -5.68 -2.23 10.43
C GLN A 100 -6.29 -3.08 11.54
N HIS A 101 -5.79 -4.30 11.70
CA HIS A 101 -6.26 -5.21 12.75
C HIS A 101 -5.98 -4.66 14.15
N GLU A 102 -4.78 -4.15 14.39
CA GLU A 102 -4.41 -3.57 15.68
C GLU A 102 -5.19 -2.29 16.00
N ILE A 103 -5.40 -1.43 15.01
CA ILE A 103 -6.22 -0.22 15.18
C ILE A 103 -7.66 -0.62 15.53
N GLY A 104 -8.22 -1.61 14.84
CA GLY A 104 -9.55 -2.13 15.12
C GLY A 104 -9.68 -2.67 16.55
N ARG A 105 -8.67 -3.36 17.06
CA ARG A 105 -8.65 -3.86 18.45
C ARG A 105 -8.60 -2.74 19.47
N ALA A 106 -7.89 -1.67 19.17
CA ALA A 106 -7.75 -0.53 20.10
C ALA A 106 -9.07 0.23 20.30
N HIS A 107 -10.02 0.09 19.37
CA HIS A 107 -11.31 0.78 19.39
C HIS A 107 -12.49 -0.11 19.83
N VAL A 108 -12.21 -1.33 20.25
CA VAL A 108 -13.25 -2.25 20.72
C VAL A 108 -13.54 -2.07 22.22
#